data_cb14a984d3131f034ddaf25c4b036058
#
_entry.id   cb14a984d3131f034ddaf25c4b036058
#
_cell.length_a   1.000
_cell.length_b   1.000
_cell.length_c   1.000
_cell.angle_alpha   90.00
_cell.angle_beta   90.00
_cell.angle_gamma   90.00
#
_symmetry.space_group_name_H-M   'P 1'
#
loop_
_entity.id
_entity.type
_entity.pdbx_description
1 polymer ?
#
loop_
_entity_poly.entity_id
_entity_poly.type
_entity_poly.pdbx_seq_one_letter_code
_entity_poly.pdbx_strand_id
1 'polypeptide(L)'
;MILEAAMLQIKPGLTAEFEASFRQASPLIASIEGYQGHELQHCLEDEYKYLLLVKWRALEDHTIGFRESAQYLEWKALLHRFYEPFPAVEHFTGVNLE
;
A
#
# COMPACT_ATOMS: atom_id res chain seq x y z
N MET A 1 5.72 -2.42 -16.22
CA MET A 1 5.50 -2.55 -14.75
C MET A 1 5.36 -1.15 -14.16
N ILE A 2 4.39 -0.97 -13.29
CA ILE A 2 4.12 0.29 -12.61
C ILE A 2 4.38 0.08 -11.13
N LEU A 3 5.04 1.05 -10.49
CA LEU A 3 5.27 1.04 -9.05
C LEU A 3 4.29 2.01 -8.39
N GLU A 4 3.46 1.50 -7.51
CA GLU A 4 2.65 2.32 -6.61
C GLU A 4 3.47 2.63 -5.36
N ALA A 5 3.48 3.88 -4.92
CA ALA A 5 4.17 4.28 -3.69
C ALA A 5 3.24 5.15 -2.84
N ALA A 6 3.10 4.78 -1.57
CA ALA A 6 2.30 5.52 -0.61
C ALA A 6 3.08 5.71 0.68
N MET A 7 3.25 6.97 1.10
CA MET A 7 3.84 7.30 2.38
C MET A 7 2.75 7.27 3.43
N LEU A 8 2.88 6.37 4.41
CA LEU A 8 1.86 6.16 5.44
C LEU A 8 2.34 6.77 6.75
N GLN A 9 1.59 7.72 7.28
CA GLN A 9 1.83 8.27 8.62
C GLN A 9 0.82 7.63 9.56
N ILE A 10 1.32 6.85 10.52
CA ILE A 10 0.48 6.08 11.44
C ILE A 10 0.25 6.88 12.71
N LYS A 11 -0.97 6.83 13.25
CA LYS A 11 -1.31 7.48 14.51
C LYS A 11 -0.40 7.00 15.63
N PRO A 12 0.07 7.91 16.50
CA PRO A 12 0.97 7.55 17.60
C PRO A 12 0.44 6.41 18.48
N GLY A 13 1.32 5.47 18.79
CA GLY A 13 0.99 4.34 19.66
C GLY A 13 0.29 3.18 18.98
N LEU A 14 0.03 3.27 17.65
CA LEU A 14 -0.74 2.25 16.93
C LEU A 14 0.10 1.43 15.93
N THR A 15 1.42 1.55 15.95
CA THR A 15 2.26 0.87 14.97
C THR A 15 2.18 -0.66 15.05
N ALA A 16 2.13 -1.22 16.24
CA ALA A 16 2.03 -2.67 16.40
C ALA A 16 0.70 -3.21 15.86
N GLU A 17 -0.40 -2.51 16.16
CA GLU A 17 -1.72 -2.87 15.64
C GLU A 17 -1.77 -2.70 14.11
N PHE A 18 -1.18 -1.63 13.60
CA PHE A 18 -1.10 -1.40 12.16
C PHE A 18 -0.38 -2.54 11.46
N GLU A 19 0.79 -2.95 11.95
CA GLU A 19 1.55 -4.03 11.34
C GLU A 19 0.80 -5.36 11.36
N ALA A 20 0.11 -5.66 12.47
CA ALA A 20 -0.73 -6.85 12.56
C ALA A 20 -1.88 -6.82 11.55
N SER A 21 -2.55 -5.67 11.43
CA SER A 21 -3.63 -5.47 10.45
C SER A 21 -3.10 -5.53 9.01
N PHE A 22 -1.90 -5.02 8.77
CA PHE A 22 -1.29 -5.06 7.44
C PHE A 22 -0.97 -6.50 7.02
N ARG A 23 -0.46 -7.32 7.94
CA ARG A 23 -0.24 -8.75 7.66
C ARG A 23 -1.55 -9.44 7.28
N GLN A 24 -2.62 -9.10 7.96
CA GLN A 24 -3.95 -9.63 7.67
C GLN A 24 -4.48 -9.14 6.32
N ALA A 25 -4.19 -7.90 5.95
CA ALA A 25 -4.65 -7.29 4.72
C ALA A 25 -3.85 -7.73 3.48
N SER A 26 -2.58 -8.12 3.64
CA SER A 26 -1.69 -8.45 2.53
C SER A 26 -2.25 -9.47 1.53
N PRO A 27 -2.91 -10.58 1.95
CA PRO A 27 -3.48 -11.50 0.98
C PRO A 27 -4.57 -10.89 0.08
N LEU A 28 -5.23 -9.83 0.55
CA LEU A 28 -6.29 -9.17 -0.23
C LEU A 28 -5.72 -8.52 -1.48
N ILE A 29 -4.68 -7.69 -1.33
CA ILE A 29 -4.07 -7.02 -2.48
C ILE A 29 -3.34 -8.03 -3.38
N ALA A 30 -2.74 -9.07 -2.78
CA ALA A 30 -2.03 -10.10 -3.52
C ALA A 30 -2.95 -10.96 -4.39
N SER A 31 -4.26 -10.95 -4.15
CA SER A 31 -5.24 -11.72 -4.93
C SER A 31 -5.68 -11.00 -6.21
N ILE A 32 -5.30 -9.75 -6.41
CA ILE A 32 -5.79 -8.94 -7.52
C ILE A 32 -5.02 -9.26 -8.80
N GLU A 33 -5.74 -9.41 -9.91
CA GLU A 33 -5.12 -9.62 -11.21
C GLU A 33 -4.19 -8.47 -11.57
N GLY A 34 -2.99 -8.79 -12.01
CA GLY A 34 -1.98 -7.80 -12.35
C GLY A 34 -1.06 -7.42 -11.20
N TYR A 35 -1.35 -7.87 -9.98
CA TYR A 35 -0.45 -7.70 -8.85
C TYR A 35 0.83 -8.49 -9.07
N GLN A 36 1.99 -7.87 -8.79
CA GLN A 36 3.31 -8.46 -9.00
C GLN A 36 4.19 -8.48 -7.76
N GLY A 37 3.70 -7.99 -6.65
CA GLY A 37 4.44 -7.99 -5.39
C GLY A 37 4.27 -6.69 -4.62
N HIS A 38 4.50 -6.75 -3.32
CA HIS A 38 4.50 -5.54 -2.50
C HIS A 38 5.47 -5.70 -1.34
N GLU A 39 5.84 -4.57 -0.76
CA GLU A 39 6.61 -4.52 0.47
C GLU A 39 6.20 -3.31 1.29
N LEU A 40 6.35 -3.42 2.59
CA LEU A 40 6.12 -2.35 3.54
C LEU A 40 7.46 -2.03 4.21
N GLN A 41 7.95 -0.80 4.03
CA GLN A 41 9.20 -0.35 4.63
C GLN A 41 8.89 0.54 5.82
N HIS A 42 9.62 0.36 6.91
CA HIS A 42 9.49 1.18 8.11
C HIS A 42 10.60 2.22 8.12
N CYS A 43 10.24 3.49 8.28
CA CYS A 43 11.22 4.58 8.31
C CYS A 43 12.12 4.47 9.53
N LEU A 44 13.43 4.62 9.33
CA LEU A 44 14.39 4.55 10.45
C LEU A 44 14.39 5.84 11.28
N GLU A 45 14.08 6.98 10.66
CA GLU A 45 14.11 8.30 11.29
C GLU A 45 12.78 8.68 11.95
N ASP A 46 11.69 7.97 11.65
CA ASP A 46 10.35 8.27 12.19
C ASP A 46 9.61 6.95 12.44
N GLU A 47 9.43 6.61 13.71
CA GLU A 47 8.83 5.34 14.10
C GLU A 47 7.37 5.17 13.68
N TYR A 48 6.70 6.28 13.30
CA TYR A 48 5.30 6.24 12.87
C TYR A 48 5.14 6.34 11.35
N LYS A 49 6.24 6.29 10.61
CA LYS A 49 6.22 6.46 9.15
C LYS A 49 6.59 5.16 8.44
N TYR A 50 5.78 4.81 7.45
CA TYR A 50 6.00 3.64 6.61
C TYR A 50 5.92 4.03 5.14
N LEU A 51 6.55 3.24 4.30
CA LEU A 51 6.45 3.37 2.84
C LEU A 51 5.89 2.07 2.29
N LEU A 52 4.73 2.16 1.66
CA LEU A 52 4.15 1.02 0.95
C LEU A 52 4.54 1.10 -0.52
N LEU A 53 5.10 0.02 -1.03
CA LEU A 53 5.48 -0.13 -2.42
C LEU A 53 4.76 -1.34 -3.00
N VAL A 54 4.03 -1.14 -4.10
CA VAL A 54 3.31 -2.22 -4.78
C VAL A 54 3.67 -2.21 -6.26
N LYS A 55 4.00 -3.38 -6.79
CA LYS A 55 4.29 -3.55 -8.21
C LYS A 55 3.05 -4.05 -8.92
N TRP A 56 2.66 -3.36 -9.99
CA TRP A 56 1.51 -3.69 -10.82
C TRP A 56 1.93 -3.89 -12.27
N ARG A 57 1.26 -4.82 -12.96
CA ARG A 57 1.47 -5.05 -14.40
C ARG A 57 1.15 -3.77 -15.19
N ALA A 58 0.03 -3.12 -14.86
CA ALA A 58 -0.44 -1.89 -15.49
C ALA A 58 -1.12 -1.00 -14.46
N LEU A 59 -1.21 0.31 -14.76
CA LEU A 59 -1.82 1.29 -13.87
C LEU A 59 -3.27 0.93 -13.54
N GLU A 60 -4.03 0.47 -14.52
CA GLU A 60 -5.46 0.17 -14.37
C GLU A 60 -5.70 -1.03 -13.45
N ASP A 61 -4.74 -1.92 -13.29
CA ASP A 61 -4.84 -3.03 -12.32
C ASP A 61 -4.98 -2.50 -10.90
N HIS A 62 -4.34 -1.37 -10.59
CA HIS A 62 -4.50 -0.70 -9.30
C HIS A 62 -5.71 0.23 -9.28
N THR A 63 -5.77 1.19 -10.19
CA THR A 63 -6.74 2.28 -10.11
C THR A 63 -8.18 1.82 -10.38
N ILE A 64 -8.35 0.75 -11.13
CA ILE A 64 -9.65 0.17 -11.46
C ILE A 64 -9.77 -1.21 -10.82
N GLY A 65 -8.89 -2.14 -11.18
CA GLY A 65 -8.99 -3.52 -10.73
C GLY A 65 -9.06 -3.65 -9.22
N PHE A 66 -8.09 -3.09 -8.51
CA PHE A 66 -8.07 -3.16 -7.05
C PHE A 66 -9.11 -2.25 -6.42
N ARG A 67 -9.11 -0.97 -6.78
CA ARG A 67 -9.98 0.03 -6.11
C ARG A 67 -11.47 -0.23 -6.28
N GLU A 68 -11.88 -0.94 -7.33
CA GLU A 68 -13.27 -1.30 -7.55
C GLU A 68 -13.60 -2.72 -7.13
N SER A 69 -12.68 -3.41 -6.45
CA SER A 69 -12.87 -4.80 -6.03
C SER A 69 -13.50 -4.90 -4.64
N ALA A 70 -14.10 -6.06 -4.36
CA ALA A 70 -14.57 -6.39 -3.02
C ALA A 70 -13.40 -6.45 -2.02
N GLN A 71 -12.23 -6.91 -2.47
CA GLN A 71 -11.03 -7.00 -1.64
C GLN A 71 -10.59 -5.61 -1.14
N TYR A 72 -10.77 -4.57 -1.95
CA TYR A 72 -10.42 -3.21 -1.53
C TYR A 72 -11.27 -2.74 -0.34
N LEU A 73 -12.53 -3.11 -0.29
CA LEU A 73 -13.42 -2.74 0.82
C LEU A 73 -12.89 -3.32 2.14
N GLU A 74 -12.42 -4.56 2.13
CA GLU A 74 -11.83 -5.18 3.32
C GLU A 74 -10.46 -4.56 3.66
N TRP A 75 -9.64 -4.31 2.64
CA TRP A 75 -8.35 -3.62 2.78
C TRP A 75 -8.53 -2.28 3.47
N LYS A 76 -9.47 -1.49 2.97
CA LYS A 76 -9.81 -0.19 3.51
C LYS A 76 -10.28 -0.29 4.97
N ALA A 77 -11.16 -1.24 5.27
CA ALA A 77 -11.67 -1.44 6.63
C ALA A 77 -10.57 -1.82 7.63
N LEU A 78 -9.55 -2.57 7.19
CA LEU A 78 -8.45 -2.99 8.05
C LEU A 78 -7.42 -1.88 8.28
N LEU A 79 -7.22 -0.98 7.32
CA LEU A 79 -6.03 -0.12 7.31
C LEU A 79 -6.29 1.37 7.43
N HIS A 80 -7.39 1.90 6.87
CA HIS A 80 -7.53 3.35 6.74
C HIS A 80 -7.65 4.07 8.08
N ARG A 81 -8.13 3.42 9.12
CA ARG A 81 -8.27 4.01 10.46
C ARG A 81 -6.94 4.39 11.12
N PHE A 82 -5.84 3.84 10.64
CA PHE A 82 -4.51 4.09 11.21
C PHE A 82 -3.85 5.34 10.69
N TYR A 83 -4.32 5.89 9.57
CA TYR A 83 -3.61 6.96 8.86
C TYR A 83 -3.97 8.35 9.38
N GLU A 84 -2.92 9.19 9.57
CA GLU A 84 -3.09 10.60 9.88
C GLU A 84 -1.82 11.37 9.50
N PRO A 85 -1.86 12.20 8.44
CA PRO A 85 -2.99 12.42 7.52
C PRO A 85 -3.21 11.22 6.60
N PHE A 86 -4.33 11.24 5.87
CA PHE A 86 -4.59 10.20 4.86
C PHE A 86 -3.54 10.32 3.75
N PRO A 87 -2.93 9.21 3.32
CA PRO A 87 -1.82 9.27 2.39
C PRO A 87 -2.24 9.63 0.96
N ALA A 88 -1.34 10.32 0.27
CA ALA A 88 -1.41 10.43 -1.18
C ALA A 88 -0.70 9.23 -1.79
N VAL A 89 -1.27 8.68 -2.84
CA VAL A 89 -0.71 7.56 -3.57
C VAL A 89 -0.18 8.07 -4.90
N GLU A 90 1.07 7.71 -5.22
CA GLU A 90 1.72 8.08 -6.46
C GLU A 90 2.14 6.85 -7.23
N HIS A 91 2.26 7.00 -8.54
CA HIS A 91 2.66 5.91 -9.43
C HIS A 91 3.91 6.30 -10.19
N PHE A 92 4.81 5.34 -10.35
CA PHE A 92 6.11 5.54 -10.97
C PHE A 92 6.37 4.48 -12.04
N THR A 93 7.13 4.86 -13.05
CA THR A 93 7.63 3.91 -14.04
C THR A 93 9.14 4.06 -14.14
N GLY A 94 9.82 2.99 -14.49
CA GLY A 94 11.28 3.01 -14.61
C GLY A 94 11.75 3.95 -15.70
N VAL A 95 12.89 4.60 -15.47
CA VAL A 95 13.57 5.42 -16.47
C VAL A 95 14.69 4.59 -17.05
N ASN A 96 14.78 4.58 -18.38
CA ASN A 96 15.91 3.92 -19.06
C ASN A 96 17.14 4.82 -18.90
N LEU A 97 18.17 4.29 -18.23
CA LEU A 97 19.40 5.03 -17.92
C LEU A 97 20.58 4.61 -18.81
N GLU A 98 20.35 3.77 -19.79
CA GLU A 98 21.40 3.32 -20.72
C GLU A 98 21.63 4.32 -21.87
#